data_cb89e65597d1e042a1883cc93660c4ea
#
_entry.id   cb89e65597d1e042a1883cc93660c4ea
#
_cell.length_a   1.000
_cell.length_b   1.000
_cell.length_c   1.000
_cell.angle_alpha   90.00
_cell.angle_beta   90.00
_cell.angle_gamma   90.00
#
_symmetry.space_group_name_H-M   'P 1'
#
loop_
_entity.id
_entity.type
_entity.pdbx_description
1 polymer ?
#
loop_
_entity_poly.entity_id
_entity_poly.type
_entity_poly.pdbx_seq_one_letter_code
_entity_poly.pdbx_strand_id
1 'polypeptide(L)'
;MRRRQLSFADGLIAEEVSDLRDGWMEHADAVLADEAIVSAVYEALAKRHPKSRSRGRHGTPAEVVLRLLILKHVRNWSYEVLEREVRANLVYRDFTGVGGAKMPDAKTMGRWGVALGPEVIKQVHERLVQIARAKGVTAGRRMRVDTTVVETDIHHPTDSSLMGDGVRVLTRIMRKITQIAGAVGTKLRDRSRSVKLRLLEIGRVARAKGPINQEKLKQRYARLLDTTSRVVGQARRFSDEIGRRVKRSKEILKQLALDGLRQELDLMIPRVRQVMKQTRARIFRGNTRSEGKLLSLFEPSTEVIRKGKAGRPNEFGKMVKLQEAENQIITDYQVYAQRPHDSDLLVAAIETHQALLGRAPRLVAADAAFYSLKNEAAAKAKGVKRVCIPNRSTRSAERKREQRKRWFRDGQKWRTGSEGRISVVKRRHGLDRCRYKGYVGMNRWVGLGVIADNVVNIGRALERQAIP
;
A
#
# COMPACT_ATOMS: atom_id res chain seq x y z
N MET A 1 -24.99 -13.19 -1.47
CA MET A 1 -24.67 -14.58 -1.10
C MET A 1 -23.35 -14.64 -0.37
N ARG A 2 -23.23 -15.46 0.67
CA ARG A 2 -21.96 -15.72 1.36
C ARG A 2 -21.11 -16.69 0.56
N ARG A 3 -21.68 -17.84 0.20
CA ARG A 3 -21.03 -18.93 -0.54
C ARG A 3 -21.62 -19.12 -1.93
N ARG A 4 -20.83 -19.71 -2.82
CA ARG A 4 -21.32 -20.12 -4.15
C ARG A 4 -22.26 -21.33 -4.03
N GLN A 5 -23.20 -21.40 -4.95
CA GLN A 5 -23.91 -22.64 -5.24
C GLN A 5 -23.15 -23.37 -6.35
N LEU A 6 -22.79 -24.61 -6.09
CA LEU A 6 -22.10 -25.43 -7.10
C LEU A 6 -23.08 -25.79 -8.22
N SER A 7 -22.64 -25.63 -9.45
CA SER A 7 -23.33 -26.11 -10.64
C SER A 7 -22.66 -27.39 -11.15
N PHE A 8 -23.35 -28.13 -12.03
CA PHE A 8 -22.76 -29.29 -12.70
C PHE A 8 -21.48 -28.92 -13.46
N ALA A 9 -21.47 -27.77 -14.14
CA ALA A 9 -20.27 -27.27 -14.81
C ALA A 9 -19.09 -27.02 -13.88
N ASP A 10 -19.31 -26.64 -12.62
CA ASP A 10 -18.25 -26.47 -11.64
C ASP A 10 -17.60 -27.80 -11.27
N GLY A 11 -18.38 -28.89 -11.19
CA GLY A 11 -17.86 -30.23 -10.94
C GLY A 11 -16.98 -30.72 -12.09
N LEU A 12 -17.42 -30.57 -13.33
CA LEU A 12 -16.63 -30.94 -14.51
C LEU A 12 -15.32 -30.13 -14.62
N ILE A 13 -15.35 -28.82 -14.34
CA ILE A 13 -14.14 -28.01 -14.33
C ILE A 13 -13.17 -28.47 -13.24
N ALA A 14 -13.67 -28.75 -12.03
CA ALA A 14 -12.83 -29.20 -10.92
C ALA A 14 -12.15 -30.54 -11.20
N GLU A 15 -12.87 -31.48 -11.83
CA GLU A 15 -12.34 -32.79 -12.24
C GLU A 15 -11.24 -32.62 -13.30
N GLU A 16 -11.51 -31.85 -14.36
CA GLU A 16 -10.59 -31.61 -15.49
C GLU A 16 -9.25 -30.99 -15.07
N VAL A 17 -9.23 -30.17 -14.00
CA VAL A 17 -8.03 -29.45 -13.57
C VAL A 17 -7.44 -29.97 -12.26
N SER A 18 -7.89 -31.11 -11.77
CA SER A 18 -7.51 -31.63 -10.46
C SER A 18 -5.99 -31.84 -10.31
N ASP A 19 -5.33 -32.33 -11.37
CA ASP A 19 -3.89 -32.57 -11.46
C ASP A 19 -3.06 -31.33 -11.82
N LEU A 20 -3.70 -30.26 -12.28
CA LEU A 20 -3.04 -29.02 -12.72
C LEU A 20 -2.94 -27.95 -11.63
N ARG A 21 -3.55 -28.16 -10.47
CA ARG A 21 -3.54 -27.21 -9.35
C ARG A 21 -2.19 -27.21 -8.66
N ASP A 22 -1.70 -26.00 -8.33
CA ASP A 22 -0.55 -25.89 -7.39
C ASP A 22 -0.96 -26.54 -6.05
N GLY A 23 -0.14 -27.43 -5.45
CA GLY A 23 -0.47 -28.18 -4.22
C GLY A 23 -0.95 -27.31 -3.06
N TRP A 24 -0.42 -26.08 -2.92
CA TRP A 24 -0.89 -25.14 -1.91
C TRP A 24 -2.35 -24.70 -2.10
N MET A 25 -2.90 -24.72 -3.33
CA MET A 25 -4.28 -24.27 -3.62
C MET A 25 -5.32 -25.20 -3.00
N GLU A 26 -5.10 -26.51 -3.04
CA GLU A 26 -5.97 -27.50 -2.44
C GLU A 26 -6.13 -27.26 -0.94
N HIS A 27 -5.00 -27.14 -0.23
CA HIS A 27 -5.02 -26.89 1.21
C HIS A 27 -5.53 -25.48 1.56
N ALA A 28 -5.37 -24.49 0.67
CA ALA A 28 -5.91 -23.15 0.84
C ALA A 28 -7.44 -23.11 0.76
N ASP A 29 -8.07 -24.04 0.05
CA ASP A 29 -9.53 -24.09 -0.09
C ASP A 29 -10.24 -24.19 1.25
N ALA A 30 -9.81 -25.11 2.10
CA ALA A 30 -10.38 -25.27 3.45
C ALA A 30 -10.13 -24.04 4.36
N VAL A 31 -9.01 -23.36 4.17
CA VAL A 31 -8.66 -22.13 4.92
C VAL A 31 -9.52 -20.96 4.49
N LEU A 32 -9.73 -20.79 3.18
CA LEU A 32 -10.51 -19.68 2.62
C LEU A 32 -12.03 -19.88 2.73
N ALA A 33 -12.47 -21.13 2.98
CA ALA A 33 -13.87 -21.46 3.27
C ALA A 33 -14.26 -21.25 4.75
N ASP A 34 -13.36 -20.75 5.60
CA ASP A 34 -13.68 -20.45 7.01
C ASP A 34 -14.85 -19.45 7.10
N GLU A 35 -15.87 -19.81 7.89
CA GLU A 35 -17.12 -19.04 7.98
C GLU A 35 -16.91 -17.63 8.53
N ALA A 36 -15.99 -17.43 9.46
CA ALA A 36 -15.70 -16.13 10.02
C ALA A 36 -15.06 -15.21 8.97
N ILE A 37 -14.17 -15.74 8.11
CA ILE A 37 -13.55 -15.02 7.00
C ILE A 37 -14.61 -14.62 5.97
N VAL A 38 -15.42 -15.58 5.52
CA VAL A 38 -16.46 -15.34 4.49
C VAL A 38 -17.51 -14.37 4.99
N SER A 39 -17.94 -14.49 6.27
CA SER A 39 -18.89 -13.57 6.88
C SER A 39 -18.37 -12.14 6.99
N ALA A 40 -17.11 -11.95 7.39
CA ALA A 40 -16.49 -10.62 7.48
C ALA A 40 -16.48 -9.92 6.09
N VAL A 41 -16.13 -10.66 5.05
CA VAL A 41 -16.16 -10.15 3.66
C VAL A 41 -17.58 -9.84 3.20
N TYR A 42 -18.55 -10.73 3.48
CA TYR A 42 -19.95 -10.54 3.12
C TYR A 42 -20.53 -9.27 3.76
N GLU A 43 -20.30 -9.06 5.06
CA GLU A 43 -20.80 -7.89 5.78
C GLU A 43 -20.21 -6.59 5.24
N ALA A 44 -18.93 -6.59 4.88
CA ALA A 44 -18.29 -5.43 4.26
C ALA A 44 -18.90 -5.09 2.89
N LEU A 45 -19.13 -6.11 2.05
CA LEU A 45 -19.76 -5.93 0.73
C LEU A 45 -21.23 -5.49 0.86
N ALA A 46 -21.96 -6.02 1.84
CA ALA A 46 -23.37 -5.70 2.06
C ALA A 46 -23.58 -4.25 2.54
N LYS A 47 -22.62 -3.64 3.27
CA LYS A 47 -22.67 -2.23 3.67
C LYS A 47 -22.76 -1.28 2.48
N ARG A 48 -22.22 -1.67 1.32
CA ARG A 48 -22.24 -0.85 0.10
C ARG A 48 -23.63 -0.71 -0.50
N HIS A 49 -24.43 -1.78 -0.43
CA HIS A 49 -25.80 -1.82 -0.97
C HIS A 49 -26.71 -2.57 0.02
N PRO A 50 -27.14 -1.94 1.11
CA PRO A 50 -27.89 -2.60 2.18
C PRO A 50 -29.16 -3.32 1.70
N LYS A 51 -29.85 -2.74 0.70
CA LYS A 51 -31.06 -3.32 0.11
C LYS A 51 -30.80 -4.61 -0.69
N SER A 52 -29.55 -4.88 -1.09
CA SER A 52 -29.21 -6.10 -1.85
C SER A 52 -29.25 -7.38 -0.99
N ARG A 53 -29.44 -7.25 0.33
CA ARG A 53 -29.65 -8.42 1.22
C ARG A 53 -30.99 -9.11 0.99
N SER A 54 -32.03 -8.33 0.63
CA SER A 54 -33.42 -8.79 0.50
C SER A 54 -34.03 -8.60 -0.89
N ARG A 55 -33.41 -7.79 -1.73
CA ARG A 55 -33.98 -7.42 -3.04
C ARG A 55 -32.93 -7.44 -4.15
N GLY A 56 -33.33 -7.89 -5.36
CA GLY A 56 -32.55 -7.85 -6.58
C GLY A 56 -31.86 -9.17 -6.93
N ARG A 57 -31.16 -9.17 -8.08
CA ARG A 57 -30.37 -10.32 -8.55
C ARG A 57 -29.26 -10.67 -7.56
N HIS A 58 -29.03 -11.95 -7.35
CA HIS A 58 -27.92 -12.42 -6.54
C HIS A 58 -26.58 -11.89 -7.05
N GLY A 59 -25.87 -11.17 -6.17
CA GLY A 59 -24.51 -10.67 -6.47
C GLY A 59 -23.49 -11.80 -6.39
N THR A 60 -22.28 -11.53 -6.89
CA THR A 60 -21.14 -12.46 -6.75
C THR A 60 -20.94 -12.85 -5.29
N PRO A 61 -20.78 -14.14 -4.96
CA PRO A 61 -20.58 -14.61 -3.59
C PRO A 61 -19.35 -13.98 -2.94
N ALA A 62 -19.42 -13.72 -1.64
CA ALA A 62 -18.32 -13.12 -0.88
C ALA A 62 -17.04 -13.97 -0.91
N GLU A 63 -17.19 -15.28 -0.89
CA GLU A 63 -16.09 -16.23 -1.05
C GLU A 63 -15.36 -16.03 -2.39
N VAL A 64 -16.09 -15.92 -3.49
CA VAL A 64 -15.51 -15.68 -4.83
C VAL A 64 -14.78 -14.34 -4.89
N VAL A 65 -15.37 -13.30 -4.32
CA VAL A 65 -14.72 -11.97 -4.24
C VAL A 65 -13.40 -12.04 -3.49
N LEU A 66 -13.37 -12.72 -2.34
CA LEU A 66 -12.16 -12.89 -1.56
C LEU A 66 -11.07 -13.63 -2.34
N ARG A 67 -11.41 -14.79 -2.93
CA ARG A 67 -10.48 -15.63 -3.71
C ARG A 67 -9.90 -14.88 -4.92
N LEU A 68 -10.71 -14.10 -5.65
CA LEU A 68 -10.27 -13.25 -6.74
C LEU A 68 -9.24 -12.20 -6.27
N LEU A 69 -9.51 -11.52 -5.14
CA LEU A 69 -8.59 -10.53 -4.60
C LEU A 69 -7.29 -11.16 -4.08
N ILE A 70 -7.35 -12.34 -3.48
CA ILE A 70 -6.16 -13.09 -3.06
C ILE A 70 -5.35 -13.53 -4.28
N LEU A 71 -5.96 -14.15 -5.29
CA LEU A 71 -5.27 -14.59 -6.51
C LEU A 71 -4.58 -13.43 -7.20
N LYS A 72 -5.25 -12.25 -7.27
CA LYS A 72 -4.65 -11.01 -7.79
C LYS A 72 -3.31 -10.70 -7.13
N HIS A 73 -3.22 -10.80 -5.80
CA HIS A 73 -2.00 -10.51 -5.05
C HIS A 73 -1.00 -11.68 -5.07
N VAL A 74 -1.46 -12.93 -5.09
CA VAL A 74 -0.58 -14.11 -5.28
C VAL A 74 0.21 -14.00 -6.58
N ARG A 75 -0.45 -13.55 -7.66
CA ARG A 75 0.15 -13.40 -9.00
C ARG A 75 0.64 -11.98 -9.30
N ASN A 76 0.44 -11.03 -8.38
CA ASN A 76 0.79 -9.61 -8.53
C ASN A 76 0.21 -8.97 -9.81
N TRP A 77 -1.03 -9.29 -10.15
CA TRP A 77 -1.71 -8.80 -11.36
C TRP A 77 -2.42 -7.46 -11.15
N SER A 78 -2.73 -6.75 -12.26
CA SER A 78 -3.76 -5.72 -12.29
C SER A 78 -5.16 -6.36 -12.30
N TYR A 79 -6.22 -5.56 -12.15
CA TYR A 79 -7.58 -6.09 -12.26
C TYR A 79 -7.91 -6.54 -13.69
N GLU A 80 -7.39 -5.86 -14.69
CA GLU A 80 -7.56 -6.19 -16.12
C GLU A 80 -6.87 -7.51 -16.45
N VAL A 81 -5.66 -7.73 -15.92
CA VAL A 81 -4.94 -9.00 -16.09
C VAL A 81 -5.66 -10.12 -15.35
N LEU A 82 -6.12 -9.89 -14.11
CA LEU A 82 -6.90 -10.87 -13.36
C LEU A 82 -8.17 -11.29 -14.13
N GLU A 83 -8.92 -10.32 -14.68
CA GLU A 83 -10.10 -10.61 -15.50
C GLU A 83 -9.75 -11.50 -16.70
N ARG A 84 -8.70 -11.15 -17.43
CA ARG A 84 -8.24 -11.91 -18.60
C ARG A 84 -7.80 -13.32 -18.24
N GLU A 85 -6.93 -13.46 -17.24
CA GLU A 85 -6.32 -14.75 -16.88
C GLU A 85 -7.36 -15.72 -16.28
N VAL A 86 -8.27 -15.25 -15.42
CA VAL A 86 -9.34 -16.10 -14.89
C VAL A 86 -10.35 -16.48 -15.97
N ARG A 87 -10.57 -15.63 -16.97
CA ARG A 87 -11.44 -16.01 -18.12
C ARG A 87 -10.83 -17.14 -18.96
N ALA A 88 -9.51 -17.12 -19.13
CA ALA A 88 -8.79 -18.00 -20.06
C ALA A 88 -8.34 -19.33 -19.43
N ASN A 89 -8.25 -19.43 -18.08
CA ASN A 89 -7.62 -20.55 -17.39
C ASN A 89 -8.59 -21.23 -16.44
N LEU A 90 -8.85 -22.53 -16.66
CA LEU A 90 -9.79 -23.33 -15.87
C LEU A 90 -9.31 -23.52 -14.44
N VAL A 91 -8.01 -23.68 -14.19
CA VAL A 91 -7.44 -23.80 -12.83
C VAL A 91 -7.79 -22.56 -12.00
N TYR A 92 -7.66 -21.36 -12.58
CA TYR A 92 -8.00 -20.13 -11.87
C TYR A 92 -9.50 -19.94 -11.72
N ARG A 93 -10.31 -20.43 -12.66
CA ARG A 93 -11.77 -20.44 -12.53
C ARG A 93 -12.21 -21.34 -11.39
N ASP A 94 -11.62 -22.50 -11.27
CA ASP A 94 -11.88 -23.44 -10.17
C ASP A 94 -11.43 -22.84 -8.83
N PHE A 95 -10.16 -22.47 -8.68
CA PHE A 95 -9.63 -21.91 -7.43
C PHE A 95 -10.40 -20.68 -6.96
N THR A 96 -10.80 -19.78 -7.87
CA THR A 96 -11.55 -18.57 -7.48
C THR A 96 -13.02 -18.84 -7.21
N GLY A 97 -13.52 -19.98 -7.57
CA GLY A 97 -14.93 -20.33 -7.48
C GLY A 97 -15.82 -19.58 -8.50
N VAL A 98 -15.25 -19.00 -9.55
CA VAL A 98 -16.01 -18.45 -10.68
C VAL A 98 -16.64 -19.58 -11.46
N GLY A 99 -15.96 -20.74 -11.58
CA GLY A 99 -16.46 -21.93 -12.23
C GLY A 99 -17.02 -21.66 -13.63
N GLY A 100 -18.21 -22.15 -13.96
CA GLY A 100 -18.93 -21.90 -15.21
C GLY A 100 -19.55 -20.50 -15.32
N ALA A 101 -19.58 -19.69 -14.23
CA ALA A 101 -20.26 -18.41 -14.22
C ALA A 101 -19.53 -17.31 -15.02
N LYS A 102 -20.24 -16.23 -15.33
CA LYS A 102 -19.66 -15.06 -15.98
C LYS A 102 -18.62 -14.38 -15.07
N MET A 103 -17.41 -14.20 -15.58
CA MET A 103 -16.34 -13.48 -14.88
C MET A 103 -16.74 -12.00 -14.67
N PRO A 104 -16.60 -11.47 -13.45
CA PRO A 104 -16.78 -10.06 -13.16
C PRO A 104 -15.72 -9.19 -13.85
N ASP A 105 -16.11 -8.00 -14.28
CA ASP A 105 -15.19 -7.05 -14.94
C ASP A 105 -14.21 -6.41 -13.94
N ALA A 106 -13.10 -5.90 -14.47
CA ALA A 106 -12.02 -5.25 -13.69
C ALA A 106 -12.52 -4.08 -12.82
N LYS A 107 -13.49 -3.28 -13.32
CA LYS A 107 -14.04 -2.14 -12.58
C LYS A 107 -14.85 -2.61 -11.38
N THR A 108 -15.64 -3.67 -11.54
CA THR A 108 -16.43 -4.28 -10.46
C THR A 108 -15.52 -4.85 -9.38
N MET A 109 -14.48 -5.60 -9.77
CA MET A 109 -13.47 -6.11 -8.82
C MET A 109 -12.73 -4.98 -8.08
N GLY A 110 -12.38 -3.90 -8.78
CA GLY A 110 -11.80 -2.71 -8.15
C GLY A 110 -12.72 -2.09 -7.09
N ARG A 111 -14.02 -2.04 -7.34
CA ARG A 111 -15.02 -1.54 -6.37
C ARG A 111 -15.13 -2.45 -5.14
N TRP A 112 -15.03 -3.77 -5.30
CA TRP A 112 -15.00 -4.71 -4.16
C TRP A 112 -13.76 -4.51 -3.31
N GLY A 113 -12.59 -4.36 -3.93
CA GLY A 113 -11.35 -4.07 -3.21
C GLY A 113 -11.42 -2.77 -2.40
N VAL A 114 -12.20 -1.78 -2.85
CA VAL A 114 -12.46 -0.56 -2.07
C VAL A 114 -13.44 -0.84 -0.92
N ALA A 115 -14.48 -1.63 -1.16
CA ALA A 115 -15.55 -1.90 -0.19
C ALA A 115 -15.08 -2.68 1.03
N LEU A 116 -14.06 -3.56 0.88
CA LEU A 116 -13.56 -4.37 1.99
C LEU A 116 -12.96 -3.51 3.12
N GLY A 117 -12.30 -2.40 2.80
CA GLY A 117 -11.65 -1.58 3.82
C GLY A 117 -10.43 -2.25 4.48
N PRO A 118 -9.55 -1.48 5.14
CA PRO A 118 -8.37 -2.01 5.82
C PRO A 118 -8.71 -2.83 7.07
N GLU A 119 -9.79 -2.49 7.78
CA GLU A 119 -10.21 -3.16 9.02
C GLU A 119 -10.64 -4.60 8.75
N VAL A 120 -11.46 -4.81 7.71
CA VAL A 120 -11.92 -6.15 7.32
C VAL A 120 -10.74 -6.99 6.82
N ILE A 121 -9.84 -6.41 6.06
CA ILE A 121 -8.62 -7.08 5.60
C ILE A 121 -7.76 -7.49 6.80
N LYS A 122 -7.67 -6.65 7.83
CA LYS A 122 -6.96 -6.98 9.07
C LYS A 122 -7.63 -8.13 9.82
N GLN A 123 -8.96 -8.13 9.94
CA GLN A 123 -9.72 -9.23 10.55
C GLN A 123 -9.50 -10.57 9.80
N VAL A 124 -9.55 -10.55 8.47
CA VAL A 124 -9.26 -11.73 7.64
C VAL A 124 -7.84 -12.25 7.90
N HIS A 125 -6.86 -11.33 7.95
CA HIS A 125 -5.47 -11.70 8.24
C HIS A 125 -5.33 -12.35 9.63
N GLU A 126 -5.89 -11.76 10.67
CA GLU A 126 -5.83 -12.28 12.04
C GLU A 126 -6.48 -13.66 12.14
N ARG A 127 -7.63 -13.83 11.48
CA ARG A 127 -8.29 -15.15 11.42
C ARG A 127 -7.43 -16.20 10.72
N LEU A 128 -6.76 -15.86 9.62
CA LEU A 128 -5.82 -16.75 8.94
C LEU A 128 -4.66 -17.19 9.84
N VAL A 129 -4.11 -16.27 10.65
CA VAL A 129 -3.05 -16.61 11.61
C VAL A 129 -3.58 -17.54 12.71
N GLN A 130 -4.81 -17.34 13.20
CA GLN A 130 -5.46 -18.23 14.15
C GLN A 130 -5.66 -19.63 13.56
N ILE A 131 -6.09 -19.73 12.29
CA ILE A 131 -6.23 -21.02 11.58
C ILE A 131 -4.86 -21.70 11.44
N ALA A 132 -3.82 -20.95 11.06
CA ALA A 132 -2.46 -21.48 10.96
C ALA A 132 -1.96 -22.03 12.31
N ARG A 133 -2.30 -21.38 13.42
CA ARG A 133 -2.02 -21.87 14.78
C ARG A 133 -2.81 -23.15 15.08
N ALA A 134 -4.11 -23.14 14.84
CA ALA A 134 -4.99 -24.29 15.14
C ALA A 134 -4.59 -25.55 14.35
N LYS A 135 -4.12 -25.36 13.10
CA LYS A 135 -3.63 -26.46 12.24
C LYS A 135 -2.14 -26.82 12.50
N GLY A 136 -1.51 -26.28 13.54
CA GLY A 136 -0.12 -26.59 13.89
C GLY A 136 0.93 -26.02 12.92
N VAL A 137 0.54 -25.17 11.98
CA VAL A 137 1.48 -24.56 11.03
C VAL A 137 2.42 -23.57 11.74
N THR A 138 1.94 -22.85 12.75
CA THR A 138 2.80 -22.02 13.61
C THR A 138 2.44 -22.20 15.08
N ALA A 139 3.45 -22.28 15.94
CA ALA A 139 3.26 -22.40 17.38
C ALA A 139 3.50 -21.06 18.12
N GLY A 140 3.97 -20.04 17.45
CA GLY A 140 4.31 -18.74 18.06
C GLY A 140 5.45 -18.81 19.07
N ARG A 141 6.36 -19.77 18.95
CA ARG A 141 7.52 -19.91 19.85
C ARG A 141 8.63 -18.93 19.51
N ARG A 142 8.71 -18.53 18.24
CA ARG A 142 9.69 -17.60 17.73
C ARG A 142 8.99 -16.43 17.05
N MET A 143 9.53 -15.26 17.24
CA MET A 143 9.08 -14.04 16.60
C MET A 143 10.27 -13.30 16.03
N ARG A 144 10.22 -12.91 14.78
CA ARG A 144 11.13 -11.91 14.21
C ARG A 144 10.34 -10.74 13.67
N VAL A 145 10.91 -9.56 13.80
CA VAL A 145 10.29 -8.31 13.35
C VAL A 145 11.30 -7.50 12.56
N ASP A 146 10.84 -6.91 11.49
CA ASP A 146 11.64 -6.05 10.63
C ASP A 146 10.76 -4.97 9.98
N THR A 147 11.37 -3.93 9.45
CA THR A 147 10.67 -2.86 8.75
C THR A 147 11.11 -2.78 7.30
N THR A 148 10.16 -2.48 6.44
CA THR A 148 10.42 -2.25 5.03
C THR A 148 9.69 -1.02 4.54
N VAL A 149 10.02 -0.53 3.33
CA VAL A 149 9.27 0.53 2.66
C VAL A 149 8.46 -0.10 1.54
N VAL A 150 7.17 0.24 1.50
CA VAL A 150 6.32 0.00 0.33
C VAL A 150 6.22 1.32 -0.41
N GLU A 151 6.73 1.37 -1.65
CA GLU A 151 6.72 2.58 -2.45
C GLU A 151 5.28 2.98 -2.83
N THR A 152 5.01 4.28 -2.85
CA THR A 152 3.78 4.81 -3.47
C THR A 152 3.96 4.88 -4.98
N ASP A 153 2.87 4.74 -5.74
CA ASP A 153 2.91 4.81 -7.19
C ASP A 153 3.02 6.27 -7.67
N ILE A 154 4.22 6.79 -7.57
CA ILE A 154 4.58 8.14 -8.00
C ILE A 154 5.79 8.09 -8.93
N HIS A 155 5.90 9.02 -9.86
CA HIS A 155 7.15 9.24 -10.59
C HIS A 155 8.20 9.87 -9.67
N HIS A 156 9.48 9.77 -10.04
CA HIS A 156 10.55 10.37 -9.24
C HIS A 156 10.30 11.87 -9.00
N PRO A 157 10.15 12.30 -7.74
CA PRO A 157 9.72 13.65 -7.42
C PRO A 157 10.84 14.68 -7.62
N THR A 158 10.69 15.54 -8.61
CA THR A 158 11.48 16.76 -8.74
C THR A 158 10.59 17.97 -8.56
N ASP A 159 11.13 19.07 -8.03
CA ASP A 159 10.33 20.30 -7.86
C ASP A 159 9.75 20.79 -9.19
N SER A 160 10.50 20.65 -10.28
CA SER A 160 10.03 21.02 -11.61
C SER A 160 8.88 20.13 -12.09
N SER A 161 9.00 18.79 -11.97
CA SER A 161 7.93 17.88 -12.37
C SER A 161 6.65 18.09 -11.56
N LEU A 162 6.77 18.31 -10.24
CA LEU A 162 5.61 18.61 -9.37
C LEU A 162 4.90 19.91 -9.75
N MET A 163 5.64 20.97 -10.10
CA MET A 163 5.02 22.20 -10.63
C MET A 163 4.36 21.95 -11.99
N GLY A 164 4.98 21.17 -12.87
CA GLY A 164 4.39 20.76 -14.14
C GLY A 164 3.07 20.00 -13.97
N ASP A 165 3.02 19.05 -13.03
CA ASP A 165 1.80 18.34 -12.68
C ASP A 165 0.72 19.28 -12.13
N GLY A 166 1.11 20.23 -11.26
CA GLY A 166 0.21 21.24 -10.73
C GLY A 166 -0.44 22.07 -11.83
N VAL A 167 0.35 22.59 -12.76
CA VAL A 167 -0.16 23.35 -13.89
C VAL A 167 -1.09 22.52 -14.76
N ARG A 168 -0.70 21.27 -15.07
CA ARG A 168 -1.50 20.35 -15.88
C ARG A 168 -2.87 20.07 -15.24
N VAL A 169 -2.90 19.79 -13.94
CA VAL A 169 -4.14 19.46 -13.22
C VAL A 169 -5.04 20.69 -13.11
N LEU A 170 -4.52 21.82 -12.64
CA LEU A 170 -5.31 23.04 -12.52
C LEU A 170 -5.89 23.47 -13.87
N THR A 171 -5.10 23.43 -14.95
CA THR A 171 -5.58 23.75 -16.30
C THR A 171 -6.67 22.78 -16.78
N ARG A 172 -6.51 21.48 -16.50
CA ARG A 172 -7.53 20.47 -16.85
C ARG A 172 -8.86 20.70 -16.13
N ILE A 173 -8.80 21.04 -14.83
CA ILE A 173 -10.02 21.32 -14.05
C ILE A 173 -10.70 22.58 -14.58
N MET A 174 -9.95 23.69 -14.79
CA MET A 174 -10.50 24.91 -15.34
C MET A 174 -11.11 24.70 -16.73
N ARG A 175 -10.51 23.86 -17.58
CA ARG A 175 -11.06 23.52 -18.90
C ARG A 175 -12.42 22.77 -18.77
N LYS A 176 -12.51 21.81 -17.85
CA LYS A 176 -13.79 21.12 -17.57
C LYS A 176 -14.85 22.09 -17.06
N ILE A 177 -14.48 23.01 -16.19
CA ILE A 177 -15.39 24.06 -15.71
C ILE A 177 -15.92 24.89 -16.88
N THR A 178 -15.04 25.34 -17.79
CA THR A 178 -15.45 26.11 -18.96
C THR A 178 -16.37 25.31 -19.89
N GLN A 179 -16.15 24.01 -20.05
CA GLN A 179 -17.01 23.14 -20.85
C GLN A 179 -18.43 23.00 -20.28
N ILE A 180 -18.58 22.95 -18.94
CA ILE A 180 -19.87 22.78 -18.27
C ILE A 180 -20.59 24.13 -18.08
N ALA A 181 -19.86 25.17 -17.66
CA ALA A 181 -20.43 26.46 -17.27
C ALA A 181 -20.46 27.49 -18.40
N GLY A 182 -19.78 27.21 -19.52
CA GLY A 182 -19.54 28.21 -20.55
C GLY A 182 -18.51 29.29 -20.09
N ALA A 183 -18.65 30.53 -20.58
CA ALA A 183 -17.81 31.63 -20.15
C ALA A 183 -18.01 31.95 -18.67
N VAL A 184 -16.95 31.91 -17.86
CA VAL A 184 -16.99 32.13 -16.40
C VAL A 184 -16.45 33.50 -15.98
N GLY A 185 -16.40 34.49 -16.86
CA GLY A 185 -15.84 35.80 -16.57
C GLY A 185 -14.31 35.84 -16.73
N THR A 186 -13.58 34.88 -16.19
CA THR A 186 -12.13 34.77 -16.39
C THR A 186 -11.81 33.95 -17.64
N LYS A 187 -11.13 34.50 -18.63
CA LYS A 187 -10.65 33.78 -19.82
C LYS A 187 -9.56 32.78 -19.45
N LEU A 188 -9.77 31.50 -19.82
CA LEU A 188 -8.78 30.46 -19.64
C LEU A 188 -7.57 30.67 -20.55
N ARG A 189 -6.39 30.88 -19.94
CA ARG A 189 -5.09 30.87 -20.64
C ARG A 189 -4.34 29.58 -20.31
N ASP A 190 -4.26 28.68 -21.29
CA ASP A 190 -3.50 27.44 -21.15
C ASP A 190 -2.00 27.71 -21.31
N ARG A 191 -1.24 27.47 -20.24
CA ARG A 191 0.22 27.61 -20.20
C ARG A 191 0.98 26.29 -20.20
N SER A 192 0.30 25.18 -20.46
CA SER A 192 0.89 23.82 -20.40
C SER A 192 2.09 23.67 -21.35
N ARG A 193 2.00 24.21 -22.58
CA ARG A 193 3.11 24.20 -23.56
C ARG A 193 4.34 24.97 -23.06
N SER A 194 4.13 26.17 -22.52
CA SER A 194 5.20 27.01 -21.94
C SER A 194 5.88 26.29 -20.76
N VAL A 195 5.11 25.68 -19.87
CA VAL A 195 5.64 24.91 -18.74
C VAL A 195 6.45 23.71 -19.23
N LYS A 196 5.94 22.93 -20.20
CA LYS A 196 6.68 21.79 -20.80
C LYS A 196 8.06 22.20 -21.32
N LEU A 197 8.16 23.32 -22.02
CA LEU A 197 9.45 23.87 -22.50
C LEU A 197 10.39 24.19 -21.34
N ARG A 198 9.89 24.86 -20.28
CA ARG A 198 10.69 25.19 -19.10
C ARG A 198 11.19 23.97 -18.35
N LEU A 199 10.38 22.91 -18.27
CA LEU A 199 10.80 21.62 -17.67
C LEU A 199 11.97 21.01 -18.45
N LEU A 200 11.92 21.03 -19.78
CA LEU A 200 13.02 20.54 -20.63
C LEU A 200 14.29 21.38 -20.44
N GLU A 201 14.17 22.71 -20.38
CA GLU A 201 15.30 23.63 -20.14
C GLU A 201 15.95 23.35 -18.77
N ILE A 202 15.15 23.19 -17.70
CA ILE A 202 15.62 22.85 -16.36
C ILE A 202 16.35 21.49 -16.40
N GLY A 203 15.77 20.48 -17.07
CA GLY A 203 16.37 19.16 -17.18
C GLY A 203 17.73 19.15 -17.90
N ARG A 204 17.91 20.02 -18.91
CA ARG A 204 19.20 20.18 -19.62
C ARG A 204 20.25 20.83 -18.72
N VAL A 205 19.90 21.94 -18.06
CA VAL A 205 20.85 22.67 -17.19
C VAL A 205 21.21 21.89 -15.93
N ALA A 206 20.27 21.13 -15.36
CA ALA A 206 20.50 20.35 -14.14
C ALA A 206 21.51 19.18 -14.30
N ARG A 207 21.80 18.76 -15.54
CA ARG A 207 22.80 17.71 -15.82
C ARG A 207 24.23 18.24 -15.77
N ALA A 208 24.42 19.54 -16.02
CA ALA A 208 25.73 20.19 -16.01
C ALA A 208 26.07 20.71 -14.61
N LYS A 209 27.31 20.45 -14.17
CA LYS A 209 27.81 20.90 -12.86
C LYS A 209 28.53 22.25 -13.02
N GLY A 210 28.68 22.98 -11.91
CA GLY A 210 29.46 24.24 -11.83
C GLY A 210 28.63 25.47 -11.47
N PRO A 211 29.27 26.56 -10.99
CA PRO A 211 28.56 27.76 -10.47
C PRO A 211 27.73 28.47 -11.53
N ILE A 212 28.22 28.56 -12.76
CA ILE A 212 27.52 29.21 -13.89
C ILE A 212 26.20 28.48 -14.19
N ASN A 213 26.20 27.15 -14.10
CA ASN A 213 25.00 26.34 -14.33
C ASN A 213 24.02 26.42 -13.16
N GLN A 214 24.50 26.63 -11.93
CA GLN A 214 23.62 26.89 -10.79
C GLN A 214 22.85 28.22 -10.96
N GLU A 215 23.49 29.27 -11.41
CA GLU A 215 22.80 30.55 -11.65
C GLU A 215 21.81 30.46 -12.81
N LYS A 216 22.18 29.81 -13.92
CA LYS A 216 21.26 29.50 -15.01
C LYS A 216 20.05 28.66 -14.50
N LEU A 217 20.28 27.69 -13.62
CA LEU A 217 19.24 26.88 -13.05
C LEU A 217 18.26 27.72 -12.22
N LYS A 218 18.75 28.63 -11.37
CA LYS A 218 17.91 29.54 -10.59
C LYS A 218 17.02 30.38 -11.50
N GLN A 219 17.58 30.96 -12.57
CA GLN A 219 16.82 31.74 -13.55
C GLN A 219 15.71 30.91 -14.23
N ARG A 220 15.98 29.66 -14.61
CA ARG A 220 14.97 28.80 -15.21
C ARG A 220 13.85 28.44 -14.20
N TYR A 221 14.21 28.17 -12.94
CA TYR A 221 13.22 27.95 -11.89
C TYR A 221 12.41 29.22 -11.56
N ALA A 222 13.01 30.42 -11.58
CA ALA A 222 12.27 31.67 -11.40
C ALA A 222 11.18 31.86 -12.46
N ARG A 223 11.49 31.59 -13.74
CA ARG A 223 10.51 31.62 -14.84
C ARG A 223 9.41 30.58 -14.69
N LEU A 224 9.74 29.36 -14.23
CA LEU A 224 8.75 28.31 -13.98
C LEU A 224 7.82 28.70 -12.81
N LEU A 225 8.37 29.22 -11.72
CA LEU A 225 7.63 29.72 -10.56
C LEU A 225 6.66 30.85 -10.93
N ASP A 226 7.11 31.84 -11.72
CA ASP A 226 6.24 32.90 -12.22
C ASP A 226 5.08 32.37 -13.05
N THR A 227 5.37 31.48 -14.01
CA THR A 227 4.35 30.88 -14.85
C THR A 227 3.35 30.06 -14.01
N THR A 228 3.83 29.27 -13.02
CA THR A 228 2.99 28.49 -12.12
C THR A 228 2.12 29.40 -11.24
N SER A 229 2.69 30.51 -10.74
CA SER A 229 1.96 31.51 -9.94
C SER A 229 0.79 32.11 -10.70
N ARG A 230 0.99 32.43 -11.96
CA ARG A 230 -0.08 32.96 -12.85
C ARG A 230 -1.20 31.94 -13.05
N VAL A 231 -0.87 30.64 -13.18
CA VAL A 231 -1.88 29.56 -13.29
C VAL A 231 -2.63 29.37 -11.98
N VAL A 232 -1.94 29.40 -10.84
CA VAL A 232 -2.56 29.33 -9.51
C VAL A 232 -3.51 30.51 -9.27
N GLY A 233 -3.08 31.75 -9.64
CA GLY A 233 -3.94 32.92 -9.56
C GLY A 233 -5.18 32.83 -10.45
N GLN A 234 -5.03 32.27 -11.65
CA GLN A 234 -6.17 32.00 -12.54
C GLN A 234 -7.13 30.95 -11.96
N ALA A 235 -6.59 29.84 -11.44
CA ALA A 235 -7.38 28.78 -10.81
C ALA A 235 -8.18 29.30 -9.61
N ARG A 236 -7.61 30.18 -8.80
CA ARG A 236 -8.32 30.82 -7.68
C ARG A 236 -9.50 31.65 -8.16
N ARG A 237 -9.29 32.51 -9.18
CA ARG A 237 -10.41 33.28 -9.76
C ARG A 237 -11.53 32.38 -10.30
N PHE A 238 -11.17 31.26 -10.96
CA PHE A 238 -12.15 30.25 -11.39
C PHE A 238 -12.93 29.69 -10.20
N SER A 239 -12.25 29.28 -9.11
CA SER A 239 -12.93 28.78 -7.91
C SER A 239 -13.89 29.80 -7.31
N ASP A 240 -13.47 31.06 -7.18
CA ASP A 240 -14.28 32.15 -6.64
C ASP A 240 -15.52 32.44 -7.51
N GLU A 241 -15.36 32.47 -8.83
CA GLU A 241 -16.45 32.71 -9.79
C GLU A 241 -17.46 31.57 -9.80
N ILE A 242 -16.98 30.32 -9.79
CA ILE A 242 -17.86 29.15 -9.70
C ILE A 242 -18.61 29.12 -8.37
N GLY A 243 -17.97 29.45 -7.26
CA GLY A 243 -18.62 29.55 -5.95
C GLY A 243 -19.83 30.51 -5.94
N ARG A 244 -19.73 31.60 -6.69
CA ARG A 244 -20.84 32.57 -6.87
C ARG A 244 -21.93 32.04 -7.78
N ARG A 245 -21.59 31.33 -8.87
CA ARG A 245 -22.53 30.79 -9.86
C ARG A 245 -23.29 29.56 -9.35
N VAL A 246 -22.61 28.65 -8.63
CA VAL A 246 -23.25 27.45 -8.06
C VAL A 246 -24.44 27.85 -7.20
N LYS A 247 -24.30 28.90 -6.38
CA LYS A 247 -25.40 29.41 -5.54
C LYS A 247 -26.61 29.94 -6.33
N ARG A 248 -26.46 30.26 -7.62
CA ARG A 248 -27.52 30.86 -8.48
C ARG A 248 -28.06 29.90 -9.53
N SER A 249 -27.49 28.70 -9.66
CA SER A 249 -27.93 27.70 -10.67
C SER A 249 -29.22 27.00 -10.24
N LYS A 250 -30.18 26.89 -11.16
CA LYS A 250 -31.40 26.10 -10.95
C LYS A 250 -31.24 24.63 -11.38
N GLU A 251 -30.19 24.27 -12.11
CA GLU A 251 -29.92 22.92 -12.59
C GLU A 251 -29.07 22.11 -11.58
N ILE A 252 -29.70 21.23 -10.81
CA ILE A 252 -29.06 20.48 -9.70
C ILE A 252 -27.85 19.67 -10.17
N LEU A 253 -27.94 18.95 -11.29
CA LEU A 253 -26.83 18.13 -11.79
C LEU A 253 -25.62 18.95 -12.21
N LYS A 254 -25.85 20.09 -12.86
CA LYS A 254 -24.79 21.03 -13.26
C LYS A 254 -24.16 21.70 -12.04
N GLN A 255 -24.97 22.03 -11.05
CA GLN A 255 -24.51 22.58 -9.77
C GLN A 255 -23.59 21.59 -9.06
N LEU A 256 -23.98 20.32 -8.91
CA LEU A 256 -23.17 19.27 -8.28
C LEU A 256 -21.84 19.05 -9.02
N ALA A 257 -21.88 19.00 -10.37
CA ALA A 257 -20.68 18.84 -11.17
C ALA A 257 -19.69 20.00 -11.02
N LEU A 258 -20.19 21.23 -11.01
CA LEU A 258 -19.36 22.44 -10.85
C LEU A 258 -18.82 22.56 -9.42
N ASP A 259 -19.61 22.22 -8.42
CA ASP A 259 -19.15 22.23 -7.01
C ASP A 259 -18.05 21.19 -6.78
N GLY A 260 -18.20 19.98 -7.33
CA GLY A 260 -17.14 18.97 -7.30
C GLY A 260 -15.81 19.45 -7.93
N LEU A 261 -15.87 20.12 -9.09
CA LEU A 261 -14.69 20.68 -9.74
C LEU A 261 -14.09 21.84 -8.96
N ARG A 262 -14.92 22.65 -8.29
CA ARG A 262 -14.46 23.72 -7.39
C ARG A 262 -13.71 23.10 -6.20
N GLN A 263 -14.26 22.07 -5.55
CA GLN A 263 -13.61 21.37 -4.45
C GLN A 263 -12.26 20.77 -4.89
N GLU A 264 -12.17 20.23 -6.13
CA GLU A 264 -10.88 19.78 -6.68
C GLU A 264 -9.87 20.93 -6.83
N LEU A 265 -10.28 22.13 -7.27
CA LEU A 265 -9.41 23.31 -7.32
C LEU A 265 -8.94 23.70 -5.91
N ASP A 266 -9.88 23.82 -4.96
CA ASP A 266 -9.61 24.23 -3.58
C ASP A 266 -8.66 23.27 -2.87
N LEU A 267 -8.70 21.97 -3.22
CA LEU A 267 -7.76 20.96 -2.75
C LEU A 267 -6.37 21.08 -3.39
N MET A 268 -6.32 21.37 -4.71
CA MET A 268 -5.05 21.35 -5.46
C MET A 268 -4.27 22.66 -5.33
N ILE A 269 -4.93 23.81 -5.24
CA ILE A 269 -4.27 25.13 -5.13
C ILE A 269 -3.28 25.19 -3.94
N PRO A 270 -3.65 24.78 -2.70
CA PRO A 270 -2.71 24.80 -1.57
C PRO A 270 -1.51 23.86 -1.80
N ARG A 271 -1.75 22.67 -2.40
CA ARG A 271 -0.65 21.73 -2.70
C ARG A 271 0.35 22.30 -3.68
N VAL A 272 -0.11 22.92 -4.76
CA VAL A 272 0.78 23.57 -5.75
C VAL A 272 1.53 24.73 -5.11
N ARG A 273 0.89 25.53 -4.25
CA ARG A 273 1.56 26.60 -3.48
C ARG A 273 2.64 26.04 -2.56
N GLN A 274 2.38 24.92 -1.89
CA GLN A 274 3.39 24.26 -1.05
C GLN A 274 4.59 23.80 -1.88
N VAL A 275 4.37 23.21 -3.07
CA VAL A 275 5.45 22.87 -4.00
C VAL A 275 6.26 24.12 -4.41
N MET A 276 5.60 25.24 -4.71
CA MET A 276 6.29 26.49 -5.02
C MET A 276 7.11 27.00 -3.83
N LYS A 277 6.58 26.90 -2.60
CA LYS A 277 7.28 27.32 -1.37
C LYS A 277 8.54 26.47 -1.14
N GLN A 278 8.43 25.14 -1.21
CA GLN A 278 9.58 24.24 -1.04
C GLN A 278 10.61 24.39 -2.15
N THR A 279 10.18 24.66 -3.39
CA THR A 279 11.08 24.96 -4.52
C THR A 279 11.88 26.23 -4.27
N ARG A 280 11.24 27.32 -3.82
CA ARG A 280 11.95 28.56 -3.46
C ARG A 280 12.97 28.31 -2.35
N ALA A 281 12.59 27.58 -1.30
CA ALA A 281 13.49 27.26 -0.20
C ALA A 281 14.71 26.47 -0.67
N ARG A 282 14.50 25.46 -1.53
CA ARG A 282 15.57 24.59 -2.01
C ARG A 282 16.49 25.30 -3.02
N ILE A 283 15.92 25.92 -4.05
CA ILE A 283 16.71 26.44 -5.19
C ILE A 283 17.43 27.76 -4.85
N PHE A 284 16.76 28.65 -4.09
CA PHE A 284 17.30 29.97 -3.82
C PHE A 284 17.94 30.11 -2.44
N ARG A 285 17.54 29.25 -1.46
CA ARG A 285 18.05 29.31 -0.09
C ARG A 285 18.85 28.06 0.32
N GLY A 286 19.02 27.07 -0.56
CA GLY A 286 19.74 25.83 -0.27
C GLY A 286 19.07 24.90 0.75
N ASN A 287 17.87 25.23 1.24
CA ASN A 287 17.16 24.44 2.23
C ASN A 287 16.47 23.23 1.61
N THR A 288 17.03 22.04 1.85
CA THR A 288 16.48 20.76 1.37
C THR A 288 15.49 20.09 2.34
N ARG A 289 15.37 20.64 3.57
CA ARG A 289 14.53 20.08 4.66
C ARG A 289 13.34 20.98 4.98
N SER A 290 12.63 21.45 3.95
CA SER A 290 11.42 22.26 4.15
C SER A 290 10.36 21.46 4.89
N GLU A 291 9.73 22.08 5.89
CA GLU A 291 8.57 21.52 6.58
C GLU A 291 7.39 21.33 5.61
N GLY A 292 6.59 20.28 5.82
CA GLY A 292 5.44 19.95 4.98
C GLY A 292 5.81 19.64 3.52
N LYS A 293 7.01 19.13 3.25
CA LYS A 293 7.48 18.82 1.91
C LYS A 293 6.59 17.81 1.20
N LEU A 294 6.03 18.19 0.07
CA LEU A 294 5.24 17.32 -0.80
C LEU A 294 6.14 16.64 -1.84
N LEU A 295 5.95 15.34 -2.01
CA LEU A 295 6.62 14.51 -3.01
C LEU A 295 5.69 14.13 -4.17
N SER A 296 4.38 14.25 -3.95
CA SER A 296 3.35 14.09 -4.96
C SER A 296 2.15 14.96 -4.63
N LEU A 297 1.55 15.55 -5.64
CA LEU A 297 0.28 16.28 -5.50
C LEU A 297 -0.89 15.31 -5.30
N PHE A 298 -0.77 14.07 -5.81
CA PHE A 298 -1.81 13.05 -5.78
C PHE A 298 -1.71 12.14 -4.57
N GLU A 299 -0.48 11.92 -4.08
CA GLU A 299 -0.14 11.11 -2.92
C GLU A 299 0.60 11.95 -1.87
N PRO A 300 -0.08 12.94 -1.23
CA PRO A 300 0.57 13.90 -0.34
C PRO A 300 1.15 13.27 0.92
N SER A 301 0.69 12.08 1.29
CA SER A 301 1.17 11.32 2.46
C SER A 301 2.49 10.58 2.21
N THR A 302 3.04 10.60 0.98
CA THR A 302 4.31 9.95 0.65
C THR A 302 5.47 10.56 1.42
N GLU A 303 6.32 9.69 1.99
CA GLU A 303 7.53 10.10 2.73
C GLU A 303 8.80 9.74 1.98
N VAL A 304 9.90 10.48 2.28
CA VAL A 304 11.27 10.09 1.88
C VAL A 304 11.85 9.25 2.99
N ILE A 305 12.16 8.01 2.70
CA ILE A 305 12.81 7.11 3.65
C ILE A 305 14.23 6.82 3.17
N ARG A 306 15.22 7.25 3.96
CA ARG A 306 16.64 7.02 3.67
C ARG A 306 17.05 5.68 4.28
N LYS A 307 17.56 4.77 3.44
CA LYS A 307 18.02 3.44 3.88
C LYS A 307 19.53 3.20 3.74
N GLY A 308 20.29 4.20 3.34
CA GLY A 308 21.76 4.09 3.22
C GLY A 308 22.26 3.09 2.18
N LYS A 309 21.39 2.59 1.27
CA LYS A 309 21.78 1.68 0.19
C LYS A 309 22.47 2.46 -0.92
N ALA A 310 23.64 1.95 -1.38
CA ALA A 310 24.44 2.61 -2.41
C ALA A 310 23.69 2.88 -3.72
N GLY A 311 22.84 1.95 -4.19
CA GLY A 311 22.12 2.08 -5.45
C GLY A 311 20.79 2.84 -5.38
N ARG A 312 20.15 2.91 -4.21
CA ARG A 312 18.88 3.62 -3.97
C ARG A 312 18.87 4.24 -2.57
N PRO A 313 19.48 5.41 -2.40
CA PRO A 313 19.61 6.06 -1.08
C PRO A 313 18.25 6.53 -0.52
N ASN A 314 17.28 6.83 -1.38
CA ASN A 314 15.96 7.30 -1.00
C ASN A 314 14.87 6.41 -1.60
N GLU A 315 13.97 5.95 -0.75
CA GLU A 315 12.72 5.27 -1.14
C GLU A 315 11.54 6.23 -0.85
N PHE A 316 10.54 6.26 -1.75
CA PHE A 316 9.38 7.17 -1.64
C PHE A 316 8.13 6.34 -1.37
N GLY A 317 7.69 6.32 -0.11
CA GLY A 317 6.57 5.46 0.26
C GLY A 317 6.20 5.56 1.72
N LYS A 318 5.73 4.45 2.28
CA LYS A 318 5.40 4.29 3.68
C LYS A 318 6.21 3.18 4.33
N MET A 319 6.60 3.40 5.58
CA MET A 319 7.21 2.37 6.38
C MET A 319 6.16 1.34 6.79
N VAL A 320 6.53 0.08 6.64
CA VAL A 320 5.71 -1.07 6.99
C VAL A 320 6.51 -1.96 7.93
N LYS A 321 5.95 -2.26 9.10
CA LYS A 321 6.44 -3.32 9.98
C LYS A 321 5.86 -4.65 9.52
N LEU A 322 6.70 -5.67 9.42
CA LEU A 322 6.32 -7.06 9.22
C LEU A 322 6.83 -7.90 10.39
N GLN A 323 5.95 -8.67 10.97
CA GLN A 323 6.23 -9.57 12.07
C GLN A 323 5.95 -11.00 11.64
N GLU A 324 6.87 -11.89 11.89
CA GLU A 324 6.83 -13.25 11.36
C GLU A 324 7.11 -14.26 12.48
N ALA A 325 6.44 -15.40 12.42
CA ALA A 325 6.69 -16.56 13.27
C ALA A 325 7.31 -17.71 12.47
N GLU A 326 7.17 -18.95 12.97
CA GLU A 326 7.65 -20.16 12.29
C GLU A 326 6.92 -20.36 10.94
N ASN A 327 7.52 -21.17 10.08
CA ASN A 327 6.99 -21.52 8.75
C ASN A 327 6.64 -20.34 7.86
N GLN A 328 7.33 -19.21 8.07
CA GLN A 328 7.19 -18.01 7.24
C GLN A 328 5.80 -17.36 7.32
N ILE A 329 5.08 -17.57 8.41
CA ILE A 329 3.76 -16.96 8.65
C ILE A 329 3.96 -15.53 9.16
N ILE A 330 3.48 -14.57 8.41
CA ILE A 330 3.45 -13.16 8.85
C ILE A 330 2.29 -13.00 9.82
N THR A 331 2.61 -12.89 11.12
CA THR A 331 1.63 -12.82 12.20
C THR A 331 1.05 -11.42 12.40
N ASP A 332 1.79 -10.38 11.99
CA ASP A 332 1.31 -9.01 12.03
C ASP A 332 1.97 -8.15 10.97
N TYR A 333 1.23 -7.15 10.50
CA TYR A 333 1.74 -6.08 9.67
C TYR A 333 1.13 -4.75 10.10
N GLN A 334 1.90 -3.66 9.95
CA GLN A 334 1.43 -2.31 10.24
C GLN A 334 2.03 -1.32 9.27
N VAL A 335 1.18 -0.49 8.67
CA VAL A 335 1.57 0.64 7.84
C VAL A 335 1.56 1.89 8.70
N TYR A 336 2.65 2.65 8.73
CA TYR A 336 2.76 3.85 9.56
C TYR A 336 2.41 5.10 8.75
N ALA A 337 1.54 5.94 9.32
CA ALA A 337 1.22 7.25 8.74
C ALA A 337 2.43 8.20 8.76
N GLN A 338 3.22 8.11 9.83
CA GLN A 338 4.52 8.76 10.01
C GLN A 338 5.53 7.73 10.47
N ARG A 339 6.76 7.82 9.96
CA ARG A 339 7.82 6.86 10.29
C ARG A 339 8.17 6.92 11.78
N PRO A 340 7.93 5.87 12.58
CA PRO A 340 8.42 5.74 13.94
C PRO A 340 9.90 5.36 13.96
N HIS A 341 10.54 5.43 15.13
CA HIS A 341 11.83 4.78 15.32
C HIS A 341 11.63 3.26 15.49
N ASP A 342 12.52 2.46 14.93
CA ASP A 342 12.43 0.99 15.00
C ASP A 342 12.46 0.49 16.46
N SER A 343 13.19 1.19 17.36
CA SER A 343 13.20 0.90 18.80
C SER A 343 11.82 0.99 19.46
N ASP A 344 10.93 1.84 18.97
CA ASP A 344 9.62 2.05 19.59
C ASP A 344 8.62 0.94 19.24
N LEU A 345 8.99 0.05 18.29
CA LEU A 345 8.09 -0.95 17.74
C LEU A 345 8.13 -2.30 18.44
N LEU A 346 9.22 -2.60 19.18
CA LEU A 346 9.47 -3.96 19.69
C LEU A 346 8.43 -4.41 20.71
N VAL A 347 8.15 -3.56 21.71
CA VAL A 347 7.24 -3.91 22.80
C VAL A 347 5.82 -4.15 22.30
N ALA A 348 5.31 -3.23 21.46
CA ALA A 348 4.00 -3.37 20.82
C ALA A 348 3.93 -4.62 19.92
N ALA A 349 5.02 -4.99 19.24
CA ALA A 349 5.08 -6.20 18.44
C ALA A 349 4.94 -7.48 19.33
N ILE A 350 5.59 -7.51 20.49
CA ILE A 350 5.47 -8.63 21.45
C ILE A 350 4.04 -8.71 21.99
N GLU A 351 3.41 -7.59 22.32
CA GLU A 351 2.03 -7.54 22.80
C GLU A 351 1.05 -8.06 21.76
N THR A 352 1.18 -7.62 20.51
CA THR A 352 0.37 -8.12 19.39
C THR A 352 0.56 -9.63 19.20
N HIS A 353 1.79 -10.12 19.31
CA HIS A 353 2.06 -11.55 19.23
C HIS A 353 1.36 -12.34 20.34
N GLN A 354 1.45 -11.85 21.58
CA GLN A 354 0.79 -12.47 22.73
C GLN A 354 -0.73 -12.51 22.58
N ALA A 355 -1.33 -11.37 22.16
CA ALA A 355 -2.76 -11.26 21.95
C ALA A 355 -3.26 -12.24 20.87
N LEU A 356 -2.55 -12.33 19.75
CA LEU A 356 -2.99 -13.14 18.62
C LEU A 356 -2.70 -14.64 18.81
N LEU A 357 -1.54 -14.98 19.39
CA LEU A 357 -1.08 -16.37 19.53
C LEU A 357 -1.23 -16.93 20.96
N GLY A 358 -1.77 -16.11 21.90
CA GLY A 358 -2.05 -16.52 23.27
C GLY A 358 -0.81 -16.90 24.09
N ARG A 359 0.38 -16.45 23.68
CA ARG A 359 1.66 -16.73 24.38
C ARG A 359 2.74 -15.75 24.01
N ALA A 360 3.67 -15.51 24.95
CA ALA A 360 4.92 -14.81 24.65
C ALA A 360 5.83 -15.69 23.78
N PRO A 361 6.54 -15.11 22.81
CA PRO A 361 7.55 -15.84 22.06
C PRO A 361 8.73 -16.21 22.99
N ARG A 362 9.25 -17.42 22.86
CA ARG A 362 10.46 -17.82 23.60
C ARG A 362 11.70 -17.08 23.10
N LEU A 363 11.73 -16.77 21.79
CA LEU A 363 12.81 -16.04 21.14
C LEU A 363 12.24 -14.92 20.30
N VAL A 364 12.73 -13.71 20.53
CA VAL A 364 12.50 -12.54 19.67
C VAL A 364 13.80 -12.17 18.97
N ALA A 365 13.76 -11.99 17.66
CA ALA A 365 14.89 -11.57 16.85
C ALA A 365 14.56 -10.33 16.02
N ALA A 366 15.43 -9.34 16.05
CA ALA A 366 15.32 -8.12 15.24
C ALA A 366 16.70 -7.59 14.88
N ASP A 367 16.74 -6.55 14.05
CA ASP A 367 18.01 -5.90 13.73
C ASP A 367 18.49 -4.96 14.87
N ALA A 368 19.70 -4.40 14.72
CA ALA A 368 20.31 -3.55 15.74
C ALA A 368 19.50 -2.25 16.00
N ALA A 369 18.69 -1.78 15.05
CA ALA A 369 17.90 -0.55 15.22
C ALA A 369 16.77 -0.71 16.26
N PHE A 370 16.36 -1.94 16.53
CA PHE A 370 15.37 -2.25 17.58
C PHE A 370 15.97 -2.31 18.99
N TYR A 371 17.31 -2.26 19.10
CA TYR A 371 17.98 -2.43 20.39
C TYR A 371 17.87 -1.18 21.27
N SER A 372 17.42 -1.38 22.50
CA SER A 372 17.69 -0.52 23.67
C SER A 372 17.67 -1.39 24.93
N LEU A 373 18.36 -0.95 25.98
CA LEU A 373 18.33 -1.63 27.30
C LEU A 373 16.88 -1.73 27.81
N LYS A 374 16.10 -0.65 27.63
CA LYS A 374 14.67 -0.59 27.99
C LYS A 374 13.87 -1.66 27.25
N ASN A 375 14.09 -1.82 25.93
CA ASN A 375 13.39 -2.81 25.11
C ASN A 375 13.74 -4.25 25.51
N GLU A 376 15.02 -4.51 25.80
CA GLU A 376 15.42 -5.84 26.24
C GLU A 376 14.80 -6.20 27.61
N ALA A 377 14.82 -5.27 28.57
CA ALA A 377 14.18 -5.45 29.86
C ALA A 377 12.66 -5.65 29.75
N ALA A 378 11.98 -4.80 28.95
CA ALA A 378 10.55 -4.89 28.71
C ALA A 378 10.16 -6.21 28.01
N ALA A 379 10.95 -6.69 27.05
CA ALA A 379 10.71 -7.97 26.40
C ALA A 379 10.81 -9.14 27.40
N LYS A 380 11.83 -9.14 28.27
CA LYS A 380 12.00 -10.14 29.32
C LYS A 380 10.84 -10.10 30.33
N ALA A 381 10.41 -8.91 30.75
CA ALA A 381 9.25 -8.74 31.64
C ALA A 381 7.94 -9.30 31.04
N LYS A 382 7.81 -9.28 29.72
CA LYS A 382 6.68 -9.90 28.98
C LYS A 382 6.83 -11.43 28.76
N GLY A 383 7.83 -12.07 29.37
CA GLY A 383 8.03 -13.52 29.31
C GLY A 383 8.88 -14.02 28.14
N VAL A 384 9.54 -13.14 27.41
CA VAL A 384 10.48 -13.52 26.35
C VAL A 384 11.76 -14.08 26.99
N LYS A 385 12.08 -15.36 26.72
CA LYS A 385 13.26 -15.99 27.30
C LYS A 385 14.59 -15.54 26.66
N ARG A 386 14.58 -15.28 25.35
CA ARG A 386 15.78 -14.95 24.56
C ARG A 386 15.52 -13.76 23.65
N VAL A 387 16.20 -12.65 23.91
CA VAL A 387 16.13 -11.42 23.10
C VAL A 387 17.38 -11.36 22.22
N CYS A 388 17.22 -11.68 20.94
CA CYS A 388 18.29 -11.79 19.96
C CYS A 388 18.36 -10.52 19.09
N ILE A 389 18.71 -9.38 19.70
CA ILE A 389 18.88 -8.10 19.04
C ILE A 389 20.33 -7.63 19.24
N PRO A 390 21.13 -7.46 18.18
CA PRO A 390 22.55 -7.13 18.34
C PRO A 390 22.73 -5.69 18.81
N ASN A 391 23.64 -5.49 19.74
CA ASN A 391 24.18 -4.17 20.08
C ASN A 391 25.62 -4.07 19.56
N ARG A 392 25.76 -3.45 18.38
CA ARG A 392 27.06 -3.34 17.70
C ARG A 392 28.04 -2.38 18.40
N SER A 393 27.52 -1.38 19.10
CA SER A 393 28.31 -0.35 19.78
C SER A 393 28.62 -0.68 21.26
N THR A 394 28.24 -1.88 21.73
CA THR A 394 28.41 -2.23 23.13
C THR A 394 29.90 -2.31 23.55
N ARG A 395 30.23 -1.68 24.69
CA ARG A 395 31.52 -1.82 25.34
C ARG A 395 31.53 -2.94 26.41
N SER A 396 30.32 -3.38 26.86
CA SER A 396 30.17 -4.43 27.88
C SER A 396 30.76 -5.76 27.42
N ALA A 397 31.71 -6.30 28.20
CA ALA A 397 32.30 -7.61 27.95
C ALA A 397 31.29 -8.75 28.10
N GLU A 398 30.34 -8.63 29.02
CA GLU A 398 29.24 -9.57 29.22
C GLU A 398 28.36 -9.63 28.00
N ARG A 399 27.91 -8.48 27.48
CA ARG A 399 27.06 -8.42 26.26
C ARG A 399 27.80 -8.96 25.06
N LYS A 400 29.10 -8.69 24.91
CA LYS A 400 29.92 -9.27 23.84
C LYS A 400 29.99 -10.80 23.96
N ARG A 401 30.15 -11.34 25.17
CA ARG A 401 30.14 -12.80 25.43
C ARG A 401 28.78 -13.40 25.10
N GLU A 402 27.68 -12.75 25.50
CA GLU A 402 26.34 -13.20 25.20
C GLU A 402 26.04 -13.28 23.68
N GLN A 403 26.45 -12.24 22.93
CA GLN A 403 26.27 -12.22 21.48
C GLN A 403 27.11 -13.28 20.74
N ARG A 404 28.15 -13.84 21.37
CA ARG A 404 28.96 -14.94 20.85
C ARG A 404 28.36 -16.32 21.12
N LYS A 405 27.37 -16.46 22.01
CA LYS A 405 26.73 -17.75 22.33
C LYS A 405 26.04 -18.32 21.09
N ARG A 406 26.03 -19.67 20.98
CA ARG A 406 25.43 -20.39 19.86
C ARG A 406 23.98 -19.97 19.59
N TRP A 407 23.16 -19.94 20.64
CA TRP A 407 21.73 -19.57 20.51
C TRP A 407 21.54 -18.16 19.95
N PHE A 408 22.42 -17.20 20.27
CA PHE A 408 22.33 -15.83 19.74
C PHE A 408 22.70 -15.79 18.27
N ARG A 409 23.77 -16.48 17.86
CA ARG A 409 24.18 -16.60 16.45
C ARG A 409 23.11 -17.30 15.62
N ASP A 410 22.53 -18.39 16.13
CA ASP A 410 21.42 -19.10 15.46
C ASP A 410 20.17 -18.23 15.34
N GLY A 411 19.86 -17.42 16.38
CA GLY A 411 18.80 -16.43 16.36
C GLY A 411 19.02 -15.33 15.31
N GLN A 412 20.26 -14.84 15.18
CA GLN A 412 20.60 -13.86 14.14
C GLN A 412 20.56 -14.48 12.74
N LYS A 413 21.03 -15.72 12.55
CA LYS A 413 20.88 -16.44 11.29
C LYS A 413 19.40 -16.61 10.91
N TRP A 414 18.56 -16.96 11.89
CA TRP A 414 17.11 -17.03 11.65
C TRP A 414 16.50 -15.66 11.33
N ARG A 415 16.95 -14.57 11.99
CA ARG A 415 16.53 -13.19 11.65
C ARG A 415 16.79 -12.84 10.20
N THR A 416 17.96 -13.21 9.67
CA THR A 416 18.31 -12.92 8.26
C THR A 416 17.25 -13.42 7.28
N GLY A 417 16.52 -14.48 7.63
CA GLY A 417 15.38 -14.95 6.84
C GLY A 417 14.23 -13.94 6.70
N SER A 418 14.13 -12.89 7.57
CA SER A 418 13.14 -11.82 7.38
C SER A 418 13.41 -11.00 6.12
N GLU A 419 14.68 -10.79 5.77
CA GLU A 419 15.08 -10.09 4.55
C GLU A 419 14.62 -10.89 3.30
N GLY A 420 14.77 -12.22 3.36
CA GLY A 420 14.25 -13.13 2.34
C GLY A 420 12.72 -13.05 2.24
N ARG A 421 12.02 -13.02 3.37
CA ARG A 421 10.55 -12.88 3.39
C ARG A 421 10.10 -11.54 2.81
N ILE A 422 10.70 -10.45 3.23
CA ILE A 422 10.46 -9.11 2.67
C ILE A 422 10.69 -9.11 1.15
N SER A 423 11.75 -9.75 0.68
CA SER A 423 12.04 -9.86 -0.75
C SER A 423 10.94 -10.64 -1.50
N VAL A 424 10.41 -11.71 -0.92
CA VAL A 424 9.32 -12.51 -1.51
C VAL A 424 8.04 -11.68 -1.59
N VAL A 425 7.58 -11.08 -0.49
CA VAL A 425 6.33 -10.30 -0.50
C VAL A 425 6.43 -9.08 -1.41
N LYS A 426 7.60 -8.47 -1.55
CA LYS A 426 7.83 -7.38 -2.50
C LYS A 426 7.69 -7.86 -3.94
N ARG A 427 8.42 -8.90 -4.32
CA ARG A 427 8.49 -9.35 -5.72
C ARG A 427 7.27 -10.12 -6.19
N ARG A 428 6.70 -10.97 -5.32
CA ARG A 428 5.60 -11.88 -5.68
C ARG A 428 4.23 -11.33 -5.36
N HIS A 429 4.10 -10.59 -4.25
CA HIS A 429 2.80 -10.15 -3.73
C HIS A 429 2.58 -8.63 -3.81
N GLY A 430 3.46 -7.93 -4.56
CA GLY A 430 3.28 -6.53 -4.93
C GLY A 430 3.65 -5.51 -3.85
N LEU A 431 4.33 -5.90 -2.74
CA LEU A 431 4.74 -4.97 -1.70
C LEU A 431 5.95 -4.10 -2.10
N ASP A 432 6.46 -4.24 -3.32
CA ASP A 432 7.45 -3.29 -3.85
C ASP A 432 6.82 -1.92 -4.06
N ARG A 433 5.66 -1.86 -4.75
CA ARG A 433 4.94 -0.61 -5.04
C ARG A 433 3.44 -0.76 -4.89
N CYS A 434 2.83 0.11 -4.10
CA CYS A 434 1.38 0.18 -3.91
C CYS A 434 0.70 0.79 -5.15
N ARG A 435 -0.23 0.06 -5.76
CA ARG A 435 -1.03 0.53 -6.90
C ARG A 435 -2.37 1.16 -6.47
N TYR A 436 -2.67 1.17 -5.15
CA TYR A 436 -3.88 1.80 -4.61
C TYR A 436 -3.56 3.21 -4.14
N LYS A 437 -4.56 4.09 -4.15
CA LYS A 437 -4.39 5.50 -3.80
C LYS A 437 -4.64 5.76 -2.32
N GLY A 438 -3.83 6.66 -1.76
CA GLY A 438 -3.94 7.19 -0.42
C GLY A 438 -3.53 6.20 0.67
N TYR A 439 -3.50 6.68 1.91
CA TYR A 439 -3.08 5.89 3.08
C TYR A 439 -3.98 4.68 3.33
N VAL A 440 -5.31 4.85 3.20
CA VAL A 440 -6.27 3.74 3.30
C VAL A 440 -6.03 2.70 2.20
N GLY A 441 -5.71 3.16 0.98
CA GLY A 441 -5.32 2.29 -0.13
C GLY A 441 -4.03 1.51 0.15
N MET A 442 -3.03 2.17 0.73
CA MET A 442 -1.77 1.54 1.13
C MET A 442 -2.00 0.41 2.16
N ASN A 443 -2.82 0.66 3.19
CA ASN A 443 -3.15 -0.37 4.19
C ASN A 443 -3.84 -1.59 3.56
N ARG A 444 -4.80 -1.38 2.65
CA ARG A 444 -5.48 -2.47 1.93
C ARG A 444 -4.49 -3.24 1.04
N TRP A 445 -3.61 -2.55 0.35
CA TRP A 445 -2.62 -3.16 -0.54
C TRP A 445 -1.66 -4.06 0.22
N VAL A 446 -1.09 -3.55 1.31
CA VAL A 446 -0.17 -4.29 2.17
C VAL A 446 -0.88 -5.50 2.79
N GLY A 447 -2.08 -5.29 3.35
CA GLY A 447 -2.84 -6.37 3.97
C GLY A 447 -3.18 -7.50 3.02
N LEU A 448 -3.66 -7.19 1.81
CA LEU A 448 -3.96 -8.22 0.80
C LEU A 448 -2.70 -8.95 0.32
N GLY A 449 -1.56 -8.26 0.19
CA GLY A 449 -0.29 -8.90 -0.15
C GLY A 449 0.22 -9.84 0.96
N VAL A 450 0.06 -9.45 2.23
CA VAL A 450 0.39 -10.31 3.39
C VAL A 450 -0.55 -11.51 3.47
N ILE A 451 -1.85 -11.32 3.25
CA ILE A 451 -2.83 -12.42 3.19
C ILE A 451 -2.44 -13.41 2.09
N ALA A 452 -2.12 -12.92 0.90
CA ALA A 452 -1.71 -13.75 -0.23
C ALA A 452 -0.47 -14.60 0.09
N ASP A 453 0.54 -13.98 0.74
CA ASP A 453 1.74 -14.69 1.19
C ASP A 453 1.41 -15.77 2.24
N ASN A 454 0.61 -15.41 3.25
CA ASN A 454 0.21 -16.35 4.29
C ASN A 454 -0.61 -17.53 3.75
N VAL A 455 -1.57 -17.30 2.85
CA VAL A 455 -2.38 -18.36 2.24
C VAL A 455 -1.48 -19.36 1.51
N VAL A 456 -0.51 -18.90 0.72
CA VAL A 456 0.45 -19.76 0.03
C VAL A 456 1.33 -20.53 1.02
N ASN A 457 1.81 -19.88 2.09
CA ASN A 457 2.70 -20.52 3.06
C ASN A 457 1.95 -21.51 3.95
N ILE A 458 0.70 -21.21 4.34
CA ILE A 458 -0.17 -22.15 5.07
C ILE A 458 -0.43 -23.38 4.20
N GLY A 459 -0.85 -23.19 2.94
CA GLY A 459 -1.10 -24.28 2.02
C GLY A 459 0.12 -25.20 1.86
N ARG A 460 1.29 -24.63 1.61
CA ARG A 460 2.56 -25.39 1.51
C ARG A 460 2.97 -26.10 2.81
N ALA A 461 2.66 -25.50 3.96
CA ALA A 461 2.96 -26.15 5.23
C ALA A 461 2.04 -27.34 5.47
N LEU A 462 0.77 -27.24 5.14
CA LEU A 462 -0.21 -28.32 5.23
C LEU A 462 0.10 -29.43 4.23
N GLU A 463 0.47 -29.09 3.00
CA GLU A 463 0.94 -30.04 1.98
C GLU A 463 2.10 -30.90 2.50
N ARG A 464 3.13 -30.27 3.11
CA ARG A 464 4.25 -31.00 3.73
C ARG A 464 3.86 -31.85 4.94
N GLN A 465 2.80 -31.48 5.67
CA GLN A 465 2.29 -32.26 6.79
C GLN A 465 1.46 -33.48 6.32
N ALA A 466 0.90 -33.44 5.12
CA ALA A 466 0.12 -34.51 4.51
C ALA A 466 1.00 -35.61 3.87
N ILE A 467 2.27 -35.29 3.61
CA ILE A 467 3.24 -36.31 3.11
C ILE A 467 3.69 -37.14 4.31
N PRO A 468 3.48 -38.48 4.29
CA PRO A 468 3.83 -39.37 5.39
C PRO A 468 5.32 -39.44 5.70
#